data_b302111f7d2e9f95682c2a6c16ecbc6d
#
_entry.id   b302111f7d2e9f95682c2a6c16ecbc6d
#
_cell.length_a   1.000
_cell.length_b   1.000
_cell.length_c   1.000
_cell.angle_alpha   90.00
_cell.angle_beta   90.00
_cell.angle_gamma   90.00
#
_symmetry.space_group_name_H-M   'P 1'
#
loop_
_entity.id
_entity.type
_entity.pdbx_description
1 polymer ?
#
loop_
_entity_poly.entity_id
_entity_poly.type
_entity_poly.pdbx_seq_one_letter_code
_entity_poly.pdbx_strand_id
1 'polypeptide(L)'
;MPGLSTGFNSSIVNTPFSYNTITDFLISQPLTIDVEIDDQYSGCFSVKGIELEATVLYAGISDFARLSVELSPAEMLIYLNMFLVWMRESSQIERVCVIEKFLDNALILLFSKRFGSEDPFLDALQVARWMGDHDAMKFCPDIGIASGTVMAGFTGTPKEYSTSVYGRPLILAAGCARLNPRGDVASMITFPADEWRTRSLDDVFQPIELDHPEKGKKKQAQTWVIGDPREVDFPGMGRLALRDIANLIHSMPSISAETKSREWVQLIRSKGFYKKND
;
A
#
# COMPACT_ATOMS: atom_id res chain seq x y z
N MET A 1 -4.37 -13.51 -33.87
CA MET A 1 -3.84 -13.37 -32.50
C MET A 1 -4.71 -14.23 -31.61
N PRO A 2 -4.24 -15.33 -31.03
CA PRO A 2 -5.04 -16.15 -30.13
C PRO A 2 -4.99 -15.53 -28.74
N GLY A 3 -6.19 -15.36 -28.14
CA GLY A 3 -6.38 -14.82 -26.82
C GLY A 3 -5.82 -15.78 -25.76
N LEU A 4 -5.03 -15.24 -24.85
CA LEU A 4 -4.66 -15.87 -23.58
C LEU A 4 -5.87 -15.80 -22.64
N SER A 5 -6.68 -16.86 -22.64
CA SER A 5 -7.62 -17.11 -21.55
C SER A 5 -6.83 -17.76 -20.41
N THR A 6 -6.34 -16.96 -19.49
CA THR A 6 -5.94 -17.46 -18.17
C THR A 6 -7.22 -17.73 -17.40
N GLY A 7 -7.60 -19.01 -17.35
CA GLY A 7 -8.67 -19.48 -16.49
C GLY A 7 -8.26 -19.33 -15.02
N PHE A 8 -8.59 -18.19 -14.43
CA PHE A 8 -8.63 -18.05 -12.98
C PHE A 8 -9.88 -18.78 -12.51
N ASN A 9 -9.70 -20.00 -11.99
CA ASN A 9 -10.68 -20.63 -11.12
C ASN A 9 -10.70 -19.83 -9.81
N SER A 10 -11.42 -18.71 -9.81
CA SER A 10 -11.82 -18.05 -8.58
C SER A 10 -12.90 -18.91 -7.93
N SER A 11 -12.51 -19.83 -7.06
CA SER A 11 -13.40 -20.23 -5.98
C SER A 11 -13.69 -18.95 -5.20
N ILE A 12 -14.84 -18.32 -5.50
CA ILE A 12 -15.40 -17.23 -4.72
C ILE A 12 -15.65 -17.83 -3.34
N VAL A 13 -14.68 -17.72 -2.45
CA VAL A 13 -14.91 -17.87 -1.03
C VAL A 13 -15.85 -16.71 -0.70
N ASN A 14 -17.10 -17.02 -0.45
CA ASN A 14 -18.08 -16.10 0.09
C ASN A 14 -17.57 -15.67 1.48
N THR A 15 -16.63 -14.75 1.53
CA THR A 15 -16.30 -14.05 2.77
C THR A 15 -17.50 -13.18 3.08
N PRO A 16 -18.20 -13.40 4.21
CA PRO A 16 -19.51 -12.80 4.48
C PRO A 16 -19.45 -11.29 4.71
N PHE A 17 -18.31 -10.65 4.41
CA PHE A 17 -18.15 -9.30 4.86
C PHE A 17 -17.10 -8.51 4.08
N SER A 18 -17.46 -7.44 3.49
CA SER A 18 -16.53 -6.42 2.99
C SER A 18 -17.08 -5.04 3.27
N TYR A 19 -16.37 -4.28 4.11
CA TYR A 19 -16.55 -2.84 4.17
C TYR A 19 -15.76 -2.23 3.02
N ASN A 20 -16.36 -1.29 2.31
CA ASN A 20 -15.66 -0.60 1.23
C ASN A 20 -14.85 0.58 1.77
N THR A 21 -15.27 1.12 2.91
CA THR A 21 -14.65 2.29 3.55
C THR A 21 -14.63 2.13 5.07
N ILE A 22 -13.74 2.89 5.73
CA ILE A 22 -13.73 2.96 7.19
C ILE A 22 -15.03 3.58 7.73
N THR A 23 -15.70 4.42 6.96
CA THR A 23 -17.00 4.98 7.31
C THR A 23 -18.06 3.90 7.44
N ASP A 24 -18.13 2.97 6.47
CA ASP A 24 -19.07 1.86 6.50
C ASP A 24 -18.85 1.00 7.74
N PHE A 25 -17.59 0.79 8.13
CA PHE A 25 -17.22 0.08 9.34
C PHE A 25 -17.68 0.82 10.59
N LEU A 26 -17.37 2.11 10.73
CA LEU A 26 -17.72 2.90 11.92
C LEU A 26 -19.23 3.02 12.17
N ILE A 27 -20.01 3.12 11.10
CA ILE A 27 -21.48 3.21 11.21
C ILE A 27 -22.10 1.88 11.64
N SER A 28 -21.48 0.76 11.33
CA SER A 28 -22.05 -0.58 11.55
C SER A 28 -21.61 -1.25 12.86
N GLN A 29 -20.67 -0.67 13.61
CA GLN A 29 -20.08 -1.27 14.80
C GLN A 29 -20.33 -0.46 16.06
N PRO A 30 -20.40 -1.11 17.25
CA PRO A 30 -20.41 -0.39 18.53
C PRO A 30 -19.13 0.44 18.70
N LEU A 31 -19.31 1.69 19.09
CA LEU A 31 -18.19 2.61 19.33
C LEU A 31 -17.48 2.27 20.66
N THR A 32 -16.17 2.43 20.73
CA THR A 32 -15.39 2.36 21.97
C THR A 32 -15.28 3.71 22.66
N ILE A 33 -15.36 4.79 21.87
CA ILE A 33 -15.48 6.16 22.36
C ILE A 33 -16.74 6.77 21.75
N ASP A 34 -17.61 7.30 22.58
CA ASP A 34 -18.78 8.12 22.20
C ASP A 34 -19.03 9.12 23.32
N VAL A 35 -18.36 10.27 23.23
CA VAL A 35 -18.39 11.32 24.25
C VAL A 35 -18.71 12.65 23.64
N GLU A 36 -19.45 13.49 24.38
CA GLU A 36 -19.62 14.90 24.06
C GLU A 36 -18.62 15.73 24.87
N ILE A 37 -17.97 16.64 24.20
CA ILE A 37 -17.04 17.60 24.79
C ILE A 37 -17.68 18.98 24.67
N ASP A 38 -17.82 19.67 25.82
CA ASP A 38 -18.24 21.05 25.88
C ASP A 38 -17.01 21.91 26.23
N ASP A 39 -16.53 22.65 25.25
CA ASP A 39 -15.35 23.48 25.36
C ASP A 39 -15.73 24.93 25.10
N GLN A 40 -15.26 25.84 26.00
CA GLN A 40 -15.59 27.26 25.93
C GLN A 40 -15.14 27.98 24.63
N TYR A 41 -14.16 27.38 23.90
CA TYR A 41 -13.64 27.93 22.64
C TYR A 41 -14.21 27.24 21.40
N SER A 42 -14.40 25.92 21.49
CA SER A 42 -14.81 25.07 20.36
C SER A 42 -16.31 24.81 20.35
N GLY A 43 -16.99 25.10 21.46
CA GLY A 43 -18.40 24.70 21.64
C GLY A 43 -18.58 23.21 21.92
N CYS A 44 -19.82 22.72 21.83
CA CYS A 44 -20.15 21.32 22.06
C CYS A 44 -19.90 20.50 20.77
N PHE A 45 -19.12 19.42 20.88
CA PHE A 45 -18.88 18.50 19.78
C PHE A 45 -18.73 17.05 20.27
N SER A 46 -19.09 16.10 19.41
CA SER A 46 -18.97 14.66 19.71
C SER A 46 -17.64 14.10 19.22
N VAL A 47 -17.01 13.26 20.04
CA VAL A 47 -15.87 12.42 19.67
C VAL A 47 -16.32 10.97 19.63
N LYS A 48 -16.23 10.36 18.44
CA LYS A 48 -16.73 9.01 18.18
C LYS A 48 -15.68 8.19 17.46
N GLY A 49 -15.42 6.98 17.98
CA GLY A 49 -14.41 6.10 17.41
C GLY A 49 -14.45 4.68 17.91
N ILE A 50 -13.69 3.83 17.24
CA ILE A 50 -13.52 2.41 17.56
C ILE A 50 -12.04 2.10 17.66
N GLU A 51 -11.61 1.53 18.77
CA GLU A 51 -10.30 0.95 18.93
C GLU A 51 -10.27 -0.47 18.36
N LEU A 52 -9.25 -0.80 17.59
CA LEU A 52 -9.09 -2.12 17.00
C LEU A 52 -7.61 -2.46 16.76
N GLU A 53 -7.31 -3.77 16.82
CA GLU A 53 -6.04 -4.30 16.34
C GLU A 53 -6.07 -4.40 14.83
N ALA A 54 -5.08 -3.78 14.17
CA ALA A 54 -4.99 -3.75 12.71
C ALA A 54 -3.55 -3.77 12.24
N THR A 55 -3.37 -4.24 11.02
CA THR A 55 -2.16 -4.01 10.23
C THR A 55 -2.43 -2.87 9.25
N VAL A 56 -1.56 -1.89 9.24
CA VAL A 56 -1.59 -0.75 8.33
C VAL A 56 -0.59 -0.98 7.23
N LEU A 57 -1.03 -0.87 5.98
CA LEU A 57 -0.19 -0.81 4.79
C LEU A 57 -0.24 0.62 4.25
N TYR A 58 0.94 1.22 4.09
CA TYR A 58 1.12 2.50 3.43
C TYR A 58 1.84 2.27 2.10
N ALA A 59 1.21 2.61 0.97
CA ALA A 59 1.81 2.53 -0.36
C ALA A 59 1.96 3.93 -0.93
N GLY A 60 3.20 4.42 -1.00
CA GLY A 60 3.54 5.75 -1.49
C GLY A 60 4.17 5.75 -2.87
N ILE A 61 4.10 6.87 -3.57
CA ILE A 61 4.82 7.09 -4.82
C ILE A 61 6.29 7.30 -4.51
N SER A 62 7.16 6.45 -5.08
CA SER A 62 8.59 6.64 -5.03
C SER A 62 8.97 7.97 -5.69
N ASP A 63 9.89 8.69 -5.05
CA ASP A 63 10.46 9.92 -5.63
C ASP A 63 9.46 11.06 -5.90
N PHE A 64 8.37 11.09 -5.13
CA PHE A 64 7.27 12.04 -5.31
C PHE A 64 7.74 13.51 -5.37
N ALA A 65 8.70 13.90 -4.54
CA ALA A 65 9.21 15.27 -4.50
C ALA A 65 9.84 15.67 -5.84
N ARG A 66 10.62 14.78 -6.49
CA ARG A 66 11.20 15.03 -7.79
C ARG A 66 10.12 15.11 -8.89
N LEU A 67 9.19 14.16 -8.88
CA LEU A 67 8.06 14.18 -9.81
C LEU A 67 7.26 15.47 -9.72
N SER A 68 7.05 15.99 -8.51
CA SER A 68 6.32 17.25 -8.28
C SER A 68 7.03 18.49 -8.87
N VAL A 69 8.35 18.40 -9.08
CA VAL A 69 9.12 19.47 -9.73
C VAL A 69 9.13 19.31 -11.25
N GLU A 70 9.19 18.06 -11.75
CA GLU A 70 9.28 17.77 -13.18
C GLU A 70 7.95 17.87 -13.93
N LEU A 71 6.85 17.54 -13.25
CA LEU A 71 5.51 17.50 -13.84
C LEU A 71 4.78 18.84 -13.69
N SER A 72 4.08 19.25 -14.72
CA SER A 72 3.08 20.32 -14.57
C SER A 72 1.95 19.87 -13.63
N PRO A 73 1.18 20.78 -13.02
CA PRO A 73 0.09 20.42 -12.14
C PRO A 73 -0.93 19.45 -12.76
N ALA A 74 -1.22 19.60 -14.05
CA ALA A 74 -2.15 18.72 -14.75
C ALA A 74 -1.55 17.32 -14.99
N GLU A 75 -0.27 17.24 -15.37
CA GLU A 75 0.45 15.96 -15.52
C GLU A 75 0.54 15.24 -14.17
N MET A 76 0.80 15.97 -13.08
CA MET A 76 0.81 15.43 -11.73
C MET A 76 -0.55 14.86 -11.33
N LEU A 77 -1.64 15.56 -11.61
CA LEU A 77 -2.99 15.08 -11.34
C LEU A 77 -3.29 13.77 -12.09
N ILE A 78 -2.89 13.70 -13.36
CA ILE A 78 -3.04 12.48 -14.17
C ILE A 78 -2.22 11.34 -13.56
N TYR A 79 -0.95 11.59 -13.24
CA TYR A 79 -0.05 10.58 -12.66
C TYR A 79 -0.58 10.04 -11.33
N LEU A 80 -1.01 10.91 -10.43
CA LEU A 80 -1.61 10.54 -9.14
C LEU A 80 -2.84 9.66 -9.31
N ASN A 81 -3.77 10.05 -10.18
CA ASN A 81 -4.97 9.26 -10.42
C ASN A 81 -4.63 7.87 -11.00
N MET A 82 -3.68 7.79 -11.92
CA MET A 82 -3.23 6.51 -12.47
C MET A 82 -2.61 5.63 -11.39
N PHE A 83 -1.74 6.20 -10.55
CA PHE A 83 -1.12 5.47 -9.43
C PHE A 83 -2.19 4.93 -8.46
N LEU A 84 -3.11 5.79 -8.01
CA LEU A 84 -4.15 5.41 -7.06
C LEU A 84 -5.09 4.34 -7.60
N VAL A 85 -5.48 4.44 -8.89
CA VAL A 85 -6.29 3.40 -9.55
C VAL A 85 -5.56 2.07 -9.54
N TRP A 86 -4.28 2.04 -9.93
CA TRP A 86 -3.48 0.82 -9.96
C TRP A 86 -3.30 0.20 -8.56
N MET A 87 -2.99 1.02 -7.56
CA MET A 87 -2.83 0.54 -6.19
C MET A 87 -4.15 -0.01 -5.65
N ARG A 88 -5.26 0.65 -5.95
CA ARG A 88 -6.59 0.18 -5.56
C ARG A 88 -6.97 -1.14 -6.22
N GLU A 89 -6.79 -1.26 -7.52
CA GLU A 89 -7.07 -2.51 -8.24
C GLU A 89 -6.24 -3.66 -7.68
N SER A 90 -4.95 -3.44 -7.43
CA SER A 90 -4.08 -4.43 -6.80
C SER A 90 -4.54 -4.83 -5.39
N SER A 91 -5.12 -3.90 -4.62
CA SER A 91 -5.61 -4.17 -3.26
C SER A 91 -6.93 -4.93 -3.21
N GLN A 92 -7.72 -4.92 -4.30
CA GLN A 92 -9.03 -5.58 -4.34
C GLN A 92 -8.96 -7.10 -4.58
N ILE A 93 -7.78 -7.65 -4.89
CA ILE A 93 -7.61 -9.05 -5.26
C ILE A 93 -8.06 -9.98 -4.13
N GLU A 94 -7.67 -9.70 -2.89
CA GLU A 94 -7.99 -10.54 -1.73
C GLU A 94 -9.26 -10.10 -0.97
N ARG A 95 -9.77 -8.89 -1.17
CA ARG A 95 -10.98 -8.32 -0.55
C ARG A 95 -11.03 -8.39 0.99
N VAL A 96 -9.88 -8.39 1.65
CA VAL A 96 -9.76 -8.48 3.11
C VAL A 96 -9.31 -7.19 3.78
N CYS A 97 -9.25 -6.09 3.04
CA CYS A 97 -8.84 -4.79 3.55
C CYS A 97 -9.91 -3.72 3.35
N VAL A 98 -9.86 -2.72 4.21
CA VAL A 98 -10.65 -1.50 4.08
C VAL A 98 -9.72 -0.38 3.61
N ILE A 99 -10.10 0.31 2.53
CA ILE A 99 -9.41 1.51 2.10
C ILE A 99 -9.69 2.61 3.11
N GLU A 100 -8.67 3.00 3.84
CA GLU A 100 -8.79 4.07 4.81
C GLU A 100 -8.81 5.43 4.12
N LYS A 101 -7.77 5.73 3.34
CA LYS A 101 -7.60 7.07 2.80
C LYS A 101 -6.67 7.11 1.58
N PHE A 102 -7.05 7.95 0.61
CA PHE A 102 -6.11 8.47 -0.35
C PHE A 102 -5.46 9.73 0.23
N LEU A 103 -4.15 9.68 0.42
CA LEU A 103 -3.33 10.86 0.69
C LEU A 103 -2.83 11.43 -0.63
N ASP A 104 -2.26 12.63 -0.59
CA ASP A 104 -1.80 13.31 -1.82
C ASP A 104 -0.90 12.44 -2.70
N ASN A 105 -0.06 11.60 -2.10
CA ASN A 105 0.91 10.75 -2.79
C ASN A 105 0.91 9.29 -2.34
N ALA A 106 -0.13 8.86 -1.63
CA ALA A 106 -0.17 7.51 -1.07
C ALA A 106 -1.59 6.98 -0.88
N LEU A 107 -1.67 5.66 -0.80
CA LEU A 107 -2.84 4.91 -0.38
C LEU A 107 -2.55 4.26 0.98
N ILE A 108 -3.50 4.34 1.90
CA ILE A 108 -3.45 3.65 3.19
C ILE A 108 -4.53 2.59 3.21
N LEU A 109 -4.15 1.36 3.56
CA LEU A 109 -5.05 0.23 3.72
C LEU A 109 -4.96 -0.33 5.13
N LEU A 110 -6.10 -0.78 5.64
CA LEU A 110 -6.21 -1.43 6.93
C LEU A 110 -6.62 -2.89 6.76
N PHE A 111 -5.95 -3.77 7.50
CA PHE A 111 -6.25 -5.18 7.59
C PHE A 111 -6.54 -5.51 9.07
N SER A 112 -7.63 -6.22 9.34
CA SER A 112 -8.01 -6.60 10.69
C SER A 112 -8.86 -7.87 10.68
N LYS A 113 -8.79 -8.63 11.75
CA LYS A 113 -9.72 -9.76 11.95
C LYS A 113 -11.19 -9.31 11.92
N ARG A 114 -11.46 -8.07 12.30
CA ARG A 114 -12.79 -7.47 12.17
C ARG A 114 -13.25 -7.27 10.73
N PHE A 115 -12.33 -7.30 9.77
CA PHE A 115 -12.61 -7.18 8.34
C PHE A 115 -12.59 -8.52 7.61
N GLY A 116 -12.46 -9.63 8.35
CA GLY A 116 -12.42 -10.98 7.80
C GLY A 116 -11.01 -11.52 7.53
N SER A 117 -9.96 -10.78 7.86
CA SER A 117 -8.59 -11.28 7.77
C SER A 117 -8.28 -12.26 8.90
N GLU A 118 -7.76 -13.43 8.59
CA GLU A 118 -7.27 -14.38 9.60
C GLU A 118 -5.89 -14.00 10.11
N ASP A 119 -5.02 -13.55 9.24
CA ASP A 119 -3.68 -13.00 9.54
C ASP A 119 -3.49 -11.64 8.86
N PRO A 120 -3.85 -10.52 9.53
CA PRO A 120 -3.79 -9.18 8.94
C PRO A 120 -2.42 -8.79 8.39
N PHE A 121 -1.32 -9.25 9.00
CA PHE A 121 0.02 -8.95 8.53
C PHE A 121 0.35 -9.71 7.24
N LEU A 122 -0.02 -10.99 7.17
CA LEU A 122 0.20 -11.82 6.00
C LEU A 122 -0.61 -11.32 4.79
N ASP A 123 -1.87 -10.96 5.01
CA ASP A 123 -2.74 -10.40 3.96
C ASP A 123 -2.20 -9.05 3.47
N ALA A 124 -1.70 -8.20 4.37
CA ALA A 124 -1.04 -6.96 3.99
C ALA A 124 0.22 -7.20 3.14
N LEU A 125 1.04 -8.18 3.49
CA LEU A 125 2.21 -8.56 2.70
C LEU A 125 1.83 -9.10 1.33
N GLN A 126 0.78 -9.89 1.24
CA GLN A 126 0.30 -10.44 -0.04
C GLN A 126 -0.21 -9.33 -0.95
N VAL A 127 -0.98 -8.39 -0.42
CA VAL A 127 -1.40 -7.20 -1.17
C VAL A 127 -0.19 -6.33 -1.58
N ALA A 128 0.77 -6.12 -0.69
CA ALA A 128 2.00 -5.39 -1.00
C ALA A 128 2.80 -6.05 -2.13
N ARG A 129 2.90 -7.38 -2.12
CA ARG A 129 3.49 -8.16 -3.21
C ARG A 129 2.75 -7.91 -4.52
N TRP A 130 1.41 -8.02 -4.54
CA TRP A 130 0.61 -7.76 -5.74
C TRP A 130 0.82 -6.36 -6.28
N MET A 131 0.88 -5.35 -5.41
CA MET A 131 1.19 -3.97 -5.80
C MET A 131 2.57 -3.88 -6.48
N GLY A 132 3.57 -4.59 -5.96
CA GLY A 132 4.92 -4.63 -6.52
C GLY A 132 5.04 -5.47 -7.80
N ASP A 133 4.37 -6.63 -7.88
CA ASP A 133 4.46 -7.53 -9.03
C ASP A 133 3.71 -7.00 -10.25
N HIS A 134 2.47 -6.53 -10.07
CA HIS A 134 1.66 -6.01 -11.17
C HIS A 134 2.20 -4.70 -11.73
N ASP A 135 2.83 -3.91 -10.88
CA ASP A 135 3.36 -2.61 -11.25
C ASP A 135 4.86 -2.58 -11.49
N ALA A 136 5.53 -3.73 -11.38
CA ALA A 136 6.96 -3.83 -11.69
C ALA A 136 7.31 -3.23 -13.06
N MET A 137 6.37 -3.20 -13.98
CA MET A 137 6.52 -2.59 -15.31
C MET A 137 5.98 -1.14 -15.40
N LYS A 138 5.26 -0.65 -14.38
CA LYS A 138 4.54 0.63 -14.47
C LYS A 138 4.85 1.60 -13.34
N PHE A 139 4.62 1.22 -12.09
CA PHE A 139 4.91 2.03 -10.91
C PHE A 139 5.91 1.30 -10.00
N CYS A 140 6.57 2.03 -9.13
CA CYS A 140 7.46 1.49 -8.12
C CYS A 140 7.02 2.04 -6.77
N PRO A 141 6.00 1.43 -6.13
CA PRO A 141 5.55 1.92 -4.85
C PRO A 141 6.59 1.67 -3.76
N ASP A 142 6.75 2.65 -2.86
CA ASP A 142 7.42 2.47 -1.58
C ASP A 142 6.37 2.01 -0.58
N ILE A 143 6.50 0.78 -0.06
CA ILE A 143 5.48 0.19 0.80
C ILE A 143 6.03 -0.01 2.20
N GLY A 144 5.28 0.48 3.19
CA GLY A 144 5.53 0.22 4.60
C GLY A 144 4.36 -0.50 5.25
N ILE A 145 4.65 -1.44 6.14
CA ILE A 145 3.64 -2.21 6.86
C ILE A 145 3.97 -2.20 8.34
N ALA A 146 2.96 -2.05 9.20
CA ALA A 146 3.12 -2.18 10.64
C ALA A 146 1.79 -2.56 11.31
N SER A 147 1.87 -3.39 12.36
CA SER A 147 0.70 -3.87 13.11
C SER A 147 0.62 -3.25 14.52
N GLY A 148 -0.57 -3.25 15.07
CA GLY A 148 -0.88 -2.86 16.45
C GLY A 148 -2.23 -2.18 16.59
N THR A 149 -2.44 -1.59 17.76
CA THR A 149 -3.69 -0.91 18.10
C THR A 149 -3.81 0.43 17.36
N VAL A 150 -4.95 0.63 16.69
CA VAL A 150 -5.33 1.88 16.05
C VAL A 150 -6.69 2.36 16.55
N MET A 151 -6.92 3.65 16.47
CA MET A 151 -8.21 4.29 16.69
C MET A 151 -8.77 4.72 15.33
N ALA A 152 -9.87 4.12 14.89
CA ALA A 152 -10.64 4.58 13.75
C ALA A 152 -11.78 5.46 14.25
N GLY A 153 -11.92 6.67 13.72
CA GLY A 153 -12.90 7.61 14.25
C GLY A 153 -13.27 8.73 13.29
N PHE A 154 -14.23 9.53 13.73
CA PHE A 154 -14.63 10.74 13.04
C PHE A 154 -13.76 11.91 13.51
N THR A 155 -13.21 12.65 12.57
CA THR A 155 -12.30 13.77 12.80
C THR A 155 -12.77 14.99 12.05
N GLY A 156 -12.73 16.13 12.68
CA GLY A 156 -13.11 17.39 12.05
C GLY A 156 -13.78 18.35 13.01
N THR A 157 -14.61 19.20 12.45
CA THR A 157 -15.41 20.20 13.19
C THR A 157 -16.85 19.71 13.31
N PRO A 158 -17.69 20.33 14.17
CA PRO A 158 -19.13 20.00 14.24
C PRO A 158 -19.89 20.14 12.92
N LYS A 159 -19.35 20.88 11.96
CA LYS A 159 -19.97 21.12 10.65
C LYS A 159 -19.40 20.22 9.54
N GLU A 160 -18.13 19.85 9.66
CA GLU A 160 -17.42 19.05 8.67
C GLU A 160 -16.52 18.04 9.36
N TYR A 161 -16.77 16.76 9.16
CA TYR A 161 -15.89 15.70 9.64
C TYR A 161 -15.73 14.61 8.59
N SER A 162 -14.58 13.98 8.64
CA SER A 162 -14.22 12.81 7.83
C SER A 162 -13.83 11.66 8.75
N THR A 163 -13.89 10.46 8.25
CA THR A 163 -13.31 9.30 8.94
C THR A 163 -11.80 9.29 8.78
N SER A 164 -11.10 8.89 9.82
CA SER A 164 -9.64 8.71 9.78
C SER A 164 -9.18 7.68 10.79
N VAL A 165 -7.91 7.26 10.66
CA VAL A 165 -7.27 6.29 11.54
C VAL A 165 -6.04 6.92 12.17
N TYR A 166 -5.87 6.67 13.47
CA TYR A 166 -4.78 7.18 14.27
C TYR A 166 -4.10 6.04 15.02
N GLY A 167 -2.84 6.18 15.27
CA GLY A 167 -2.07 5.25 16.08
C GLY A 167 -0.65 5.05 15.61
N ARG A 168 0.12 4.42 16.46
CA ARG A 168 1.53 4.11 16.18
C ARG A 168 1.74 3.32 14.88
N PRO A 169 0.90 2.31 14.55
CA PRO A 169 1.05 1.54 13.30
C PRO A 169 1.02 2.41 12.04
N LEU A 170 0.16 3.43 11.99
CA LEU A 170 0.10 4.33 10.84
C LEU A 170 1.41 5.11 10.65
N ILE A 171 1.97 5.64 11.74
CA ILE A 171 3.23 6.39 11.72
C ILE A 171 4.40 5.47 11.34
N LEU A 172 4.41 4.25 11.89
CA LEU A 172 5.43 3.24 11.56
C LEU A 172 5.36 2.82 10.09
N ALA A 173 4.19 2.50 9.58
CA ALA A 173 4.03 2.10 8.18
C ALA A 173 4.47 3.21 7.23
N ALA A 174 4.03 4.45 7.45
CA ALA A 174 4.45 5.60 6.64
C ALA A 174 5.97 5.86 6.74
N GLY A 175 6.56 5.69 7.92
CA GLY A 175 7.99 5.81 8.13
C GLY A 175 8.79 4.68 7.48
N CYS A 176 8.33 3.44 7.58
CA CYS A 176 8.93 2.29 6.90
C CYS A 176 9.00 2.52 5.39
N ALA A 177 7.93 2.99 4.77
CA ALA A 177 7.92 3.32 3.35
C ALA A 177 8.95 4.39 2.97
N ARG A 178 9.19 5.38 3.84
CA ARG A 178 10.17 6.45 3.59
C ARG A 178 11.61 6.05 3.87
N LEU A 179 11.83 5.11 4.78
CA LEU A 179 13.15 4.67 5.24
C LEU A 179 13.68 3.47 4.46
N ASN A 180 12.97 3.00 3.44
CA ASN A 180 13.47 1.92 2.62
C ASN A 180 14.80 2.34 1.94
N PRO A 181 15.79 1.44 1.89
CA PRO A 181 17.05 1.72 1.23
C PRO A 181 16.82 1.68 -0.29
N ARG A 182 16.69 2.85 -0.89
CA ARG A 182 16.55 2.95 -2.34
C ARG A 182 17.80 2.49 -3.04
N GLY A 183 17.66 1.56 -3.94
CA GLY A 183 18.69 1.07 -4.84
C GLY A 183 18.09 0.84 -6.23
N ASP A 184 18.70 -0.05 -6.99
CA ASP A 184 18.20 -0.45 -8.31
C ASP A 184 17.03 -1.46 -8.20
N VAL A 185 16.11 -1.26 -7.27
CA VAL A 185 14.97 -2.15 -7.07
C VAL A 185 13.67 -1.53 -7.59
N ALA A 186 12.79 -2.36 -8.13
CA ALA A 186 11.55 -1.91 -8.72
C ALA A 186 10.54 -1.43 -7.66
N SER A 187 10.42 -2.17 -6.58
CA SER A 187 9.59 -1.83 -5.41
C SER A 187 10.19 -2.43 -4.16
N MET A 188 9.85 -1.88 -3.01
CA MET A 188 10.34 -2.34 -1.72
C MET A 188 9.24 -2.31 -0.68
N ILE A 189 9.19 -3.37 0.12
CA ILE A 189 8.30 -3.49 1.27
C ILE A 189 9.18 -3.46 2.51
N THR A 190 8.91 -2.54 3.43
CA THR A 190 9.64 -2.38 4.69
C THR A 190 8.69 -2.51 5.87
N PHE A 191 9.10 -3.22 6.92
CA PHE A 191 8.29 -3.43 8.12
C PHE A 191 9.17 -3.66 9.37
N PRO A 192 8.64 -3.50 10.60
CA PRO A 192 9.35 -3.83 11.82
C PRO A 192 9.78 -5.30 11.86
N ALA A 193 11.02 -5.57 12.24
CA ALA A 193 11.61 -6.92 12.16
C ALA A 193 10.97 -7.93 13.15
N ASP A 194 10.30 -7.46 14.18
CA ASP A 194 9.52 -8.28 15.13
C ASP A 194 8.23 -8.86 14.53
N GLU A 195 7.76 -8.31 13.42
CA GLU A 195 6.65 -8.90 12.60
C GLU A 195 7.08 -10.16 11.82
N TRP A 196 8.37 -10.50 11.84
CA TRP A 196 8.92 -11.60 11.05
C TRP A 196 8.32 -12.96 11.42
N ARG A 197 7.81 -13.66 10.40
CA ARG A 197 7.23 -15.00 10.49
C ARG A 197 7.73 -15.83 9.31
N THR A 198 8.91 -16.43 9.46
CA THR A 198 9.68 -17.10 8.39
C THR A 198 8.83 -17.96 7.44
N ARG A 199 8.03 -18.87 8.00
CA ARG A 199 7.23 -19.82 7.19
C ARG A 199 6.19 -19.11 6.31
N SER A 200 5.48 -18.13 6.87
CA SER A 200 4.45 -17.39 6.12
C SER A 200 5.05 -16.53 5.02
N LEU A 201 6.24 -15.97 5.25
CA LEU A 201 6.92 -15.14 4.26
C LEU A 201 7.46 -15.96 3.10
N ASP A 202 8.01 -17.13 3.37
CA ASP A 202 8.47 -18.05 2.32
C ASP A 202 7.30 -18.49 1.43
N ASP A 203 6.11 -18.71 1.99
CA ASP A 203 4.91 -19.04 1.21
C ASP A 203 4.45 -17.90 0.31
N VAL A 204 4.49 -16.65 0.80
CA VAL A 204 4.09 -15.45 0.02
C VAL A 204 5.07 -15.14 -1.11
N PHE A 205 6.38 -15.28 -0.86
CA PHE A 205 7.45 -14.87 -1.78
C PHE A 205 8.13 -16.04 -2.51
N GLN A 206 7.41 -17.12 -2.77
CA GLN A 206 7.94 -18.25 -3.55
C GLN A 206 8.38 -17.82 -4.96
N PRO A 207 9.44 -18.46 -5.50
CA PRO A 207 9.89 -18.23 -6.86
C PRO A 207 8.77 -18.50 -7.88
N ILE A 208 8.67 -17.65 -8.89
CA ILE A 208 7.72 -17.83 -10.00
C ILE A 208 8.42 -18.62 -11.10
N GLU A 209 7.72 -19.63 -11.68
CA GLU A 209 8.17 -20.29 -12.89
C GLU A 209 7.89 -19.43 -14.11
N LEU A 210 8.95 -18.98 -14.79
CA LEU A 210 8.84 -18.26 -16.06
C LEU A 210 9.10 -19.20 -17.24
N ASP A 211 8.21 -19.17 -18.23
CA ASP A 211 8.42 -19.86 -19.50
C ASP A 211 9.53 -19.13 -20.29
N HIS A 212 10.64 -19.85 -20.56
CA HIS A 212 11.72 -19.29 -21.37
C HIS A 212 11.43 -19.56 -22.86
N PRO A 213 11.20 -18.54 -23.69
CA PRO A 213 10.72 -18.71 -25.07
C PRO A 213 11.68 -19.48 -25.98
N GLU A 214 12.97 -19.60 -25.63
CA GLU A 214 13.97 -20.17 -26.54
C GLU A 214 14.35 -21.65 -26.33
N LYS A 215 13.95 -22.30 -25.24
CA LYS A 215 14.47 -23.66 -24.95
C LYS A 215 13.49 -24.67 -24.32
N GLY A 216 12.22 -24.38 -24.21
CA GLY A 216 11.27 -25.32 -23.57
C GLY A 216 11.63 -25.68 -22.11
N LYS A 217 12.50 -24.95 -21.45
CA LYS A 217 12.90 -25.12 -20.06
C LYS A 217 12.28 -24.00 -19.23
N LYS A 218 11.46 -24.39 -18.27
CA LYS A 218 10.99 -23.48 -17.23
C LYS A 218 12.18 -23.05 -16.36
N LYS A 219 12.39 -21.77 -16.20
CA LYS A 219 13.40 -21.22 -15.30
C LYS A 219 12.68 -20.62 -14.10
N GLN A 220 13.00 -21.08 -12.91
CA GLN A 220 12.56 -20.41 -11.69
C GLN A 220 13.27 -19.06 -11.58
N ALA A 221 12.50 -17.99 -11.53
CA ALA A 221 13.02 -16.65 -11.26
C ALA A 221 12.54 -16.23 -9.87
N GLN A 222 13.49 -16.03 -8.96
CA GLN A 222 13.20 -15.39 -7.70
C GLN A 222 13.18 -13.89 -7.96
N THR A 223 11.99 -13.31 -7.96
CA THR A 223 11.80 -11.88 -8.20
C THR A 223 11.87 -11.06 -6.91
N TRP A 224 11.67 -11.70 -5.75
CA TRP A 224 11.68 -11.08 -4.44
C TRP A 224 12.83 -11.59 -3.59
N VAL A 225 13.52 -10.68 -2.91
CA VAL A 225 14.62 -10.98 -1.98
C VAL A 225 14.29 -10.40 -0.61
N ILE A 226 14.33 -11.28 0.39
CA ILE A 226 14.10 -10.91 1.79
C ILE A 226 15.46 -10.57 2.40
N GLY A 227 15.61 -9.32 2.87
CA GLY A 227 16.85 -8.84 3.50
C GLY A 227 16.96 -9.22 4.97
N ASP A 228 18.18 -9.10 5.52
CA ASP A 228 18.40 -9.21 6.96
C ASP A 228 17.86 -7.98 7.70
N PRO A 229 17.53 -8.12 9.01
CA PRO A 229 17.13 -6.98 9.82
C PRO A 229 18.24 -5.92 9.87
N ARG A 230 17.86 -4.66 9.76
CA ARG A 230 18.76 -3.52 9.93
C ARG A 230 18.24 -2.56 10.98
N GLU A 231 19.16 -2.02 11.77
CA GLU A 231 18.86 -1.00 12.77
C GLU A 231 18.72 0.39 12.12
N VAL A 232 17.65 1.09 12.45
CA VAL A 232 17.36 2.43 11.94
C VAL A 232 16.97 3.34 13.08
N ASP A 233 17.47 4.56 13.07
CA ASP A 233 17.01 5.61 13.98
C ASP A 233 15.70 6.19 13.44
N PHE A 234 14.58 5.82 14.08
CA PHE A 234 13.25 6.18 13.62
C PHE A 234 12.81 7.48 14.31
N PRO A 235 12.52 8.55 13.56
CA PRO A 235 12.17 9.84 14.12
C PRO A 235 11.02 9.76 15.13
N GLY A 236 11.23 10.22 16.35
CA GLY A 236 10.22 10.21 17.42
C GLY A 236 9.96 8.86 18.11
N MET A 237 10.61 7.77 17.66
CA MET A 237 10.43 6.43 18.24
C MET A 237 11.74 5.78 18.68
N GLY A 238 12.90 6.37 18.37
CA GLY A 238 14.21 5.84 18.69
C GLY A 238 14.66 4.75 17.71
N ARG A 239 15.58 3.91 18.17
CA ARG A 239 16.18 2.85 17.34
C ARG A 239 15.23 1.67 17.20
N LEU A 240 14.94 1.27 15.95
CA LEU A 240 14.08 0.15 15.58
C LEU A 240 14.82 -0.77 14.60
N ALA A 241 14.60 -2.08 14.75
CA ALA A 241 15.00 -3.05 13.75
C ALA A 241 13.94 -3.15 12.67
N LEU A 242 14.30 -2.88 11.42
CA LEU A 242 13.44 -3.00 10.25
C LEU A 242 13.93 -4.13 9.34
N ARG A 243 13.03 -4.71 8.59
CA ARG A 243 13.33 -5.70 7.56
C ARG A 243 12.76 -5.22 6.22
N ASP A 244 13.52 -5.46 5.16
CA ASP A 244 13.16 -5.07 3.81
C ASP A 244 12.96 -6.31 2.92
N ILE A 245 11.96 -6.23 2.02
CA ILE A 245 11.75 -7.20 0.96
C ILE A 245 11.79 -6.43 -0.36
N ALA A 246 12.75 -6.76 -1.21
CA ALA A 246 13.00 -6.08 -2.47
C ALA A 246 12.52 -6.90 -3.66
N ASN A 247 11.83 -6.27 -4.60
CA ASN A 247 11.52 -6.87 -5.89
C ASN A 247 12.69 -6.66 -6.85
N LEU A 248 13.35 -7.74 -7.24
CA LEU A 248 14.45 -7.74 -8.19
C LEU A 248 13.97 -8.29 -9.54
N ILE A 249 13.97 -7.47 -10.56
CA ILE A 249 13.64 -7.91 -11.92
C ILE A 249 14.90 -8.48 -12.55
N HIS A 250 15.10 -9.79 -12.47
CA HIS A 250 16.32 -10.47 -12.95
C HIS A 250 16.49 -10.54 -14.48
N SER A 251 15.47 -10.23 -15.26
CA SER A 251 15.50 -10.39 -16.73
C SER A 251 15.74 -9.10 -17.51
N MET A 252 15.77 -7.96 -16.84
CA MET A 252 16.06 -6.66 -17.44
C MET A 252 17.18 -5.97 -16.68
N PRO A 253 17.98 -5.09 -17.33
CA PRO A 253 18.86 -4.20 -16.59
C PRO A 253 17.99 -3.50 -15.53
N SER A 254 18.49 -3.45 -14.29
CA SER A 254 17.77 -2.89 -13.14
C SER A 254 17.19 -1.53 -13.50
N ILE A 255 15.88 -1.48 -13.66
CA ILE A 255 15.18 -0.23 -13.98
C ILE A 255 14.85 0.42 -12.66
N SER A 256 15.58 1.45 -12.30
CA SER A 256 15.34 2.21 -11.06
C SER A 256 13.94 2.84 -11.06
N ALA A 257 13.41 3.12 -9.88
CA ALA A 257 12.15 3.83 -9.72
C ALA A 257 12.16 5.17 -10.49
N GLU A 258 13.31 5.85 -10.53
CA GLU A 258 13.52 7.08 -11.31
C GLU A 258 13.33 6.87 -12.81
N THR A 259 13.93 5.81 -13.36
CA THR A 259 13.80 5.50 -14.79
C THR A 259 12.33 5.21 -15.16
N LYS A 260 11.63 4.43 -14.35
CA LYS A 260 10.21 4.13 -14.57
C LYS A 260 9.32 5.37 -14.46
N SER A 261 9.59 6.23 -13.50
CA SER A 261 8.85 7.49 -13.38
C SER A 261 9.02 8.36 -14.61
N ARG A 262 10.24 8.43 -15.18
CA ARG A 262 10.50 9.15 -16.44
C ARG A 262 9.76 8.54 -17.62
N GLU A 263 9.72 7.23 -17.73
CA GLU A 263 8.96 6.54 -18.78
C GLU A 263 7.46 6.86 -18.69
N TRP A 264 6.90 6.92 -17.47
CA TRP A 264 5.52 7.32 -17.25
C TRP A 264 5.26 8.76 -17.65
N VAL A 265 6.15 9.69 -17.31
CA VAL A 265 6.06 11.09 -17.73
C VAL A 265 6.04 11.19 -19.27
N GLN A 266 6.94 10.48 -19.94
CA GLN A 266 6.97 10.44 -21.40
C GLN A 266 5.70 9.81 -21.98
N LEU A 267 5.16 8.76 -21.37
CA LEU A 267 3.93 8.12 -21.80
C LEU A 267 2.73 9.08 -21.68
N ILE A 268 2.61 9.79 -20.57
CA ILE A 268 1.56 10.80 -20.35
C ILE A 268 1.62 11.87 -21.45
N ARG A 269 2.81 12.38 -21.72
CA ARG A 269 3.04 13.40 -22.75
C ARG A 269 2.76 12.90 -24.16
N SER A 270 3.16 11.67 -24.49
CA SER A 270 3.01 11.10 -25.83
C SER A 270 1.59 10.67 -26.17
N LYS A 271 0.82 10.19 -25.20
CA LYS A 271 -0.56 9.69 -25.45
C LYS A 271 -1.62 10.77 -25.54
N GLY A 272 -1.28 12.03 -25.31
CA GLY A 272 -2.23 13.13 -25.38
C GLY A 272 -3.38 13.02 -24.37
N PHE A 273 -3.14 12.41 -23.20
CA PHE A 273 -4.05 12.46 -22.06
C PHE A 273 -4.30 13.89 -21.59
N TYR A 274 -3.41 14.76 -22.00
CA TYR A 274 -3.45 16.18 -21.70
C TYR A 274 -3.80 16.95 -22.98
N LYS A 275 -5.07 17.27 -23.12
CA LYS A 275 -5.51 18.25 -24.11
C LYS A 275 -5.39 19.63 -23.50
N LYS A 276 -4.46 20.45 -23.99
CA LYS A 276 -4.49 21.87 -23.72
C LYS A 276 -5.81 22.39 -24.34
N ASN A 277 -6.71 22.90 -23.54
CA ASN A 277 -7.79 23.72 -24.05
C ASN A 277 -7.13 25.01 -24.52
N ASP A 278 -7.04 25.21 -25.81
CA ASP A 278 -6.64 26.47 -26.46
C ASP A 278 -7.66 27.55 -26.14
#